data_f512a6def1a9a6c1bdcafabd15addc6d
#
_entry.id   f512a6def1a9a6c1bdcafabd15addc6d
#
_cell.length_a   1.000
_cell.length_b   1.000
_cell.length_c   1.000
_cell.angle_alpha   90.00
_cell.angle_beta   90.00
_cell.angle_gamma   90.00
#
_symmetry.space_group_name_H-M   'P 1'
#
loop_
_entity.id
_entity.type
_entity.pdbx_description
1 polymer ?
#
loop_
_entity_poly.entity_id
_entity_poly.type
_entity_poly.pdbx_seq_one_letter_code
_entity_poly.pdbx_strand_id
1 'polypeptide(L)'
;VTDGLLSRIDAAQTAEEVEAIIVKGYPEMIHTTTAALQTKADKAIAKSPEAQAVTFARAMMNSVSLTASQALEMQVLFPIWGEKDAEFGKEVEIGFRLRVVEGESDTLFEVIQKHKLQADWKPGIETASLYKIVEAEHAGTLDDPIPYVQGMAFEKDKYYEQYGVIYLCILTTVTGYPNDLKDLPTIVQEVKQ
;
A
#
# COMPACT_ATOMS: atom_id res chain seq x y z
N VAL A 1 -37.91 31.90 -3.83
CA VAL A 1 -36.59 31.82 -4.53
C VAL A 1 -36.62 30.75 -5.62
N THR A 2 -37.32 29.64 -5.40
CA THR A 2 -37.41 28.50 -6.35
C THR A 2 -38.31 28.80 -7.56
N ASP A 3 -39.38 29.56 -7.41
CA ASP A 3 -40.34 29.89 -8.51
C ASP A 3 -39.69 30.72 -9.62
N GLY A 4 -38.78 31.62 -9.29
CA GLY A 4 -38.09 32.45 -10.28
C GLY A 4 -37.05 31.66 -11.11
N LEU A 5 -36.43 30.63 -10.53
CA LEU A 5 -35.49 29.79 -11.23
C LEU A 5 -36.18 28.87 -12.24
N LEU A 6 -37.23 28.18 -11.83
CA LEU A 6 -38.02 27.30 -12.69
C LEU A 6 -38.58 28.07 -13.88
N SER A 7 -39.17 29.27 -13.65
CA SER A 7 -39.71 30.11 -14.73
C SER A 7 -38.63 30.52 -15.75
N ARG A 8 -37.39 30.75 -15.32
CA ARG A 8 -36.28 31.10 -16.22
C ARG A 8 -35.77 29.88 -16.99
N ILE A 9 -35.77 28.71 -16.37
CA ILE A 9 -35.39 27.45 -17.04
C ILE A 9 -36.45 27.06 -18.08
N ASP A 10 -37.74 27.20 -17.73
CA ASP A 10 -38.83 26.94 -18.66
C ASP A 10 -38.87 27.89 -19.86
N ALA A 11 -38.32 29.09 -19.72
CA ALA A 11 -38.20 30.05 -20.81
C ALA A 11 -36.94 29.85 -21.68
N ALA A 12 -35.98 29.07 -21.24
CA ALA A 12 -34.76 28.79 -22.00
C ALA A 12 -35.07 27.86 -23.19
N GLN A 13 -34.52 28.20 -24.36
CA GLN A 13 -34.75 27.46 -25.59
C GLN A 13 -33.60 26.50 -25.96
N THR A 14 -32.45 26.64 -25.30
CA THR A 14 -31.28 25.81 -25.53
C THR A 14 -30.69 25.28 -24.22
N ALA A 15 -29.96 24.17 -24.32
CA ALA A 15 -29.24 23.60 -23.17
C ALA A 15 -28.19 24.57 -22.60
N GLU A 16 -27.52 25.35 -23.46
CA GLU A 16 -26.54 26.36 -23.07
C GLU A 16 -27.18 27.51 -22.28
N GLU A 17 -28.41 27.93 -22.63
CA GLU A 17 -29.17 28.94 -21.87
C GLU A 17 -29.54 28.40 -20.47
N VAL A 18 -29.97 27.15 -20.39
CA VAL A 18 -30.26 26.48 -19.10
C VAL A 18 -29.00 26.40 -18.23
N GLU A 19 -27.87 25.98 -18.80
CA GLU A 19 -26.61 25.92 -18.11
C GLU A 19 -26.15 27.29 -17.61
N ALA A 20 -26.28 28.34 -18.45
CA ALA A 20 -25.91 29.69 -18.08
C ALA A 20 -26.81 30.25 -16.93
N ILE A 21 -28.09 29.89 -16.92
CA ILE A 21 -29.03 30.30 -15.83
C ILE A 21 -28.62 29.61 -14.53
N ILE A 22 -28.29 28.33 -14.56
CA ILE A 22 -27.92 27.53 -13.39
C ILE A 22 -26.54 27.95 -12.86
N VAL A 23 -25.52 28.01 -13.72
CA VAL A 23 -24.13 28.26 -13.31
C VAL A 23 -23.89 29.69 -12.87
N LYS A 24 -24.44 30.70 -13.61
CA LYS A 24 -24.21 32.11 -13.30
C LYS A 24 -25.21 32.67 -12.26
N GLY A 25 -26.41 32.09 -12.22
CA GLY A 25 -27.48 32.62 -11.36
C GLY A 25 -27.49 32.05 -9.95
N TYR A 26 -26.96 30.83 -9.76
CA TYR A 26 -27.12 30.11 -8.48
C TYR A 26 -25.89 29.27 -8.12
N PRO A 27 -24.68 29.85 -8.08
CA PRO A 27 -23.45 29.11 -7.84
C PRO A 27 -23.47 28.41 -6.47
N GLU A 28 -24.03 29.02 -5.43
CA GLU A 28 -24.12 28.42 -4.09
C GLU A 28 -25.06 27.21 -4.05
N MET A 29 -26.14 27.24 -4.86
CA MET A 29 -27.07 26.11 -4.92
C MET A 29 -26.47 24.92 -5.65
N ILE A 30 -25.64 25.13 -6.68
CA ILE A 30 -24.89 24.05 -7.35
C ILE A 30 -23.91 23.44 -6.39
N HIS A 31 -23.13 24.24 -5.65
CA HIS A 31 -22.19 23.74 -4.65
C HIS A 31 -22.86 22.89 -3.58
N THR A 32 -23.99 23.36 -3.04
CA THR A 32 -24.74 22.64 -2.01
C THR A 32 -25.35 21.36 -2.53
N THR A 33 -25.90 21.38 -3.76
CA THR A 33 -26.48 20.18 -4.40
C THR A 33 -25.42 19.15 -4.75
N THR A 34 -24.28 19.59 -5.30
CA THR A 34 -23.15 18.70 -5.62
C THR A 34 -22.59 18.05 -4.36
N ALA A 35 -22.38 18.81 -3.28
CA ALA A 35 -21.92 18.27 -2.00
C ALA A 35 -22.91 17.25 -1.39
N ALA A 36 -24.23 17.54 -1.49
CA ALA A 36 -25.27 16.64 -1.00
C ALA A 36 -25.35 15.34 -1.83
N LEU A 37 -25.18 15.43 -3.16
CA LEU A 37 -25.12 14.27 -4.06
C LEU A 37 -23.87 13.44 -3.79
N GLN A 38 -22.71 14.08 -3.61
CA GLN A 38 -21.46 13.40 -3.25
C GLN A 38 -21.63 12.65 -1.93
N THR A 39 -22.17 13.30 -0.91
CA THR A 39 -22.42 12.67 0.40
C THR A 39 -23.37 11.46 0.31
N LYS A 40 -24.40 11.54 -0.57
CA LYS A 40 -25.30 10.40 -0.81
C LYS A 40 -24.62 9.27 -1.56
N ALA A 41 -23.80 9.59 -2.57
CA ALA A 41 -23.02 8.61 -3.31
C ALA A 41 -22.02 7.90 -2.40
N ASP A 42 -21.28 8.64 -1.57
CA ASP A 42 -20.34 8.09 -0.60
C ASP A 42 -21.01 7.16 0.42
N LYS A 43 -22.21 7.55 0.91
CA LYS A 43 -23.02 6.69 1.79
C LYS A 43 -23.56 5.44 1.09
N ALA A 44 -23.92 5.54 -0.18
CA ALA A 44 -24.39 4.38 -0.95
C ALA A 44 -23.25 3.39 -1.22
N ILE A 45 -22.06 3.90 -1.61
CA ILE A 45 -20.86 3.10 -1.80
C ILE A 45 -20.47 2.40 -0.48
N ALA A 46 -20.46 3.12 0.64
CA ALA A 46 -20.12 2.57 1.96
C ALA A 46 -21.09 1.47 2.44
N LYS A 47 -22.29 1.39 1.85
CA LYS A 47 -23.30 0.36 2.16
C LYS A 47 -23.30 -0.81 1.17
N SER A 48 -22.48 -0.75 0.12
CA SER A 48 -22.41 -1.88 -0.82
C SER A 48 -21.83 -3.11 -0.15
N PRO A 49 -22.25 -4.32 -0.53
CA PRO A 49 -21.67 -5.56 -0.01
C PRO A 49 -20.15 -5.62 -0.17
N GLU A 50 -19.62 -5.11 -1.27
CA GLU A 50 -18.19 -5.05 -1.57
C GLU A 50 -17.44 -4.13 -0.58
N ALA A 51 -17.97 -2.93 -0.34
CA ALA A 51 -17.37 -1.98 0.63
C ALA A 51 -17.42 -2.52 2.06
N GLN A 52 -18.49 -3.23 2.42
CA GLN A 52 -18.60 -3.90 3.72
C GLN A 52 -17.60 -5.05 3.84
N ALA A 53 -17.41 -5.86 2.79
CA ALA A 53 -16.42 -6.93 2.74
C ALA A 53 -15.00 -6.38 2.89
N VAL A 54 -14.65 -5.30 2.17
CA VAL A 54 -13.35 -4.61 2.31
C VAL A 54 -13.15 -4.06 3.71
N THR A 55 -14.17 -3.45 4.30
CA THR A 55 -14.11 -2.93 5.68
C THR A 55 -13.86 -4.05 6.69
N PHE A 56 -14.57 -5.17 6.54
CA PHE A 56 -14.38 -6.36 7.38
C PHE A 56 -12.96 -6.95 7.19
N ALA A 57 -12.53 -7.13 5.93
CA ALA A 57 -11.19 -7.62 5.62
C ALA A 57 -10.11 -6.76 6.29
N ARG A 58 -10.18 -5.43 6.16
CA ARG A 58 -9.25 -4.50 6.82
C ARG A 58 -9.21 -4.66 8.33
N ALA A 59 -10.38 -4.80 8.97
CA ALA A 59 -10.46 -4.99 10.42
C ALA A 59 -9.78 -6.29 10.89
N MET A 60 -9.73 -7.31 10.03
CA MET A 60 -9.18 -8.63 10.35
C MET A 60 -7.69 -8.77 9.98
N MET A 61 -7.12 -7.89 9.15
CA MET A 61 -5.76 -8.07 8.60
C MET A 61 -4.69 -8.28 9.67
N ASN A 62 -4.72 -7.49 10.74
CA ASN A 62 -3.74 -7.61 11.82
C ASN A 62 -4.05 -8.72 12.84
N SER A 63 -5.14 -9.46 12.67
CA SER A 63 -5.49 -10.63 13.50
C SER A 63 -5.16 -11.96 12.83
N VAL A 64 -4.79 -11.94 11.53
CA VAL A 64 -4.42 -13.13 10.75
C VAL A 64 -2.90 -13.23 10.70
N SER A 65 -2.39 -14.45 10.90
CA SER A 65 -0.95 -14.72 10.71
C SER A 65 -0.65 -14.85 9.23
N LEU A 66 0.05 -13.87 8.66
CA LEU A 66 0.45 -13.83 7.25
C LEU A 66 1.98 -13.80 7.15
N THR A 67 2.53 -14.51 6.17
CA THR A 67 3.93 -14.32 5.76
C THR A 67 4.16 -12.90 5.23
N ALA A 68 5.41 -12.48 5.09
CA ALA A 68 5.73 -11.18 4.52
C ALA A 68 5.21 -11.06 3.07
N SER A 69 5.40 -12.09 2.24
CA SER A 69 4.92 -12.12 0.86
C SER A 69 3.40 -12.03 0.76
N GLN A 70 2.65 -12.81 1.57
CA GLN A 70 1.19 -12.72 1.63
C GLN A 70 0.70 -11.35 2.08
N ALA A 71 1.40 -10.72 3.04
CA ALA A 71 1.05 -9.38 3.51
C ALA A 71 1.28 -8.33 2.42
N LEU A 72 2.33 -8.44 1.62
CA LEU A 72 2.59 -7.54 0.49
C LEU A 72 1.55 -7.69 -0.61
N GLU A 73 1.12 -8.91 -0.94
CA GLU A 73 0.02 -9.13 -1.90
C GLU A 73 -1.30 -8.47 -1.46
N MET A 74 -1.53 -8.39 -0.14
CA MET A 74 -2.72 -7.79 0.45
C MET A 74 -2.45 -6.40 1.05
N GLN A 75 -1.34 -5.75 0.66
CA GLN A 75 -0.86 -4.52 1.27
C GLN A 75 -1.94 -3.45 1.43
N VAL A 76 -2.78 -3.24 0.42
CA VAL A 76 -3.83 -2.22 0.39
C VAL A 76 -4.90 -2.38 1.49
N LEU A 77 -4.99 -3.54 2.12
CA LEU A 77 -5.93 -3.82 3.21
C LEU A 77 -5.39 -3.41 4.59
N PHE A 78 -4.08 -3.20 4.74
CA PHE A 78 -3.52 -2.76 6.01
C PHE A 78 -3.84 -1.28 6.27
N PRO A 79 -4.01 -0.87 7.55
CA PRO A 79 -4.32 0.50 7.91
C PRO A 79 -3.18 1.46 7.53
N ILE A 80 -3.52 2.70 7.19
CA ILE A 80 -2.54 3.76 6.92
C ILE A 80 -2.18 4.46 8.24
N TRP A 81 -0.89 4.69 8.46
CA TRP A 81 -0.37 5.39 9.64
C TRP A 81 -1.03 6.76 9.82
N GLY A 82 -1.57 7.01 11.01
CA GLY A 82 -2.31 8.22 11.36
C GLY A 82 -3.77 8.23 10.95
N GLU A 83 -4.25 7.24 10.19
CA GLU A 83 -5.65 7.10 9.78
C GLU A 83 -6.40 6.07 10.64
N LYS A 84 -7.67 5.83 10.28
CA LYS A 84 -8.53 4.85 10.95
C LYS A 84 -7.84 3.49 11.08
N ASP A 85 -7.96 2.88 12.24
CA ASP A 85 -7.35 1.61 12.65
C ASP A 85 -5.81 1.67 12.89
N ALA A 86 -5.15 2.81 12.59
CA ALA A 86 -3.78 3.16 12.97
C ALA A 86 -3.67 4.63 13.41
N GLU A 87 -4.68 5.16 14.07
CA GLU A 87 -4.75 6.53 14.60
C GLU A 87 -3.73 6.77 15.72
N PHE A 88 -3.27 8.01 15.84
CA PHE A 88 -2.35 8.41 16.90
C PHE A 88 -2.96 8.21 18.29
N GLY A 89 -2.17 7.69 19.20
CA GLY A 89 -2.59 7.29 20.55
C GLY A 89 -3.01 5.83 20.68
N LYS A 90 -3.27 5.13 19.56
CA LYS A 90 -3.55 3.70 19.58
C LYS A 90 -2.30 2.91 19.99
N GLU A 91 -2.46 1.98 20.91
CA GLU A 91 -1.42 1.03 21.28
C GLU A 91 -1.35 -0.09 20.24
N VAL A 92 -0.15 -0.37 19.74
CA VAL A 92 0.13 -1.42 18.75
C VAL A 92 1.09 -2.44 19.34
N GLU A 93 0.81 -3.71 19.06
CA GLU A 93 1.61 -4.85 19.49
C GLU A 93 2.69 -5.18 18.44
N ILE A 94 3.69 -5.96 18.85
CA ILE A 94 4.69 -6.53 17.94
C ILE A 94 3.98 -7.35 16.87
N GLY A 95 4.38 -7.19 15.61
CA GLY A 95 3.78 -7.84 14.45
C GLY A 95 2.58 -7.07 13.85
N PHE A 96 2.12 -5.99 14.48
CA PHE A 96 1.11 -5.11 13.88
C PHE A 96 1.68 -4.48 12.61
N ARG A 97 0.94 -4.56 11.50
CA ARG A 97 1.36 -4.03 10.21
C ARG A 97 0.53 -2.83 9.83
N LEU A 98 1.19 -1.82 9.27
CA LEU A 98 0.57 -0.58 8.80
C LEU A 98 1.35 -0.01 7.61
N ARG A 99 0.68 0.83 6.83
CA ARG A 99 1.25 1.45 5.63
C ARG A 99 1.62 2.90 5.87
N VAL A 100 2.65 3.33 5.16
CA VAL A 100 2.97 4.75 4.96
C VAL A 100 2.84 5.05 3.48
N VAL A 101 1.91 5.96 3.14
CA VAL A 101 1.64 6.36 1.76
C VAL A 101 2.14 7.79 1.57
N GLU A 102 3.08 7.99 0.63
CA GLU A 102 3.67 9.28 0.30
C GLU A 102 3.78 9.44 -1.21
N GLY A 103 2.93 10.28 -1.79
CA GLY A 103 2.86 10.43 -3.23
C GLY A 103 2.52 9.10 -3.91
N GLU A 104 3.44 8.60 -4.74
CA GLU A 104 3.30 7.30 -5.41
C GLU A 104 3.90 6.14 -4.59
N SER A 105 4.58 6.43 -3.48
CA SER A 105 5.16 5.40 -2.60
C SER A 105 4.14 4.89 -1.62
N ASP A 106 4.04 3.58 -1.49
CA ASP A 106 3.18 2.87 -0.55
C ASP A 106 4.00 1.74 0.09
N THR A 107 4.48 1.97 1.31
CA THR A 107 5.39 1.06 2.00
C THR A 107 4.71 0.42 3.20
N LEU A 108 4.77 -0.91 3.29
CA LEU A 108 4.28 -1.69 4.42
C LEU A 108 5.35 -1.83 5.48
N PHE A 109 4.99 -1.48 6.72
CA PHE A 109 5.85 -1.61 7.91
C PHE A 109 5.26 -2.59 8.90
N GLU A 110 6.12 -3.28 9.65
CA GLU A 110 5.76 -4.12 10.78
C GLU A 110 6.35 -3.54 12.07
N VAL A 111 5.51 -3.48 13.11
CA VAL A 111 5.92 -3.06 14.46
C VAL A 111 6.81 -4.12 15.08
N ILE A 112 8.01 -3.75 15.52
CA ILE A 112 8.99 -4.63 16.19
C ILE A 112 9.10 -4.36 17.70
N GLN A 113 8.53 -3.27 18.17
CA GLN A 113 8.45 -2.94 19.59
C GLN A 113 7.07 -2.39 19.92
N LYS A 114 6.41 -2.93 20.93
CA LYS A 114 5.12 -2.42 21.42
C LYS A 114 5.22 -0.96 21.83
N HIS A 115 4.33 -0.11 21.31
CA HIS A 115 4.27 1.31 21.62
C HIS A 115 2.90 1.90 21.29
N LYS A 116 2.71 3.19 21.61
CA LYS A 116 1.57 3.97 21.13
C LYS A 116 1.98 4.75 19.89
N LEU A 117 1.16 4.69 18.85
CA LEU A 117 1.38 5.47 17.61
C LEU A 117 1.40 6.96 17.93
N GLN A 118 2.41 7.67 17.45
CA GLN A 118 2.61 9.10 17.66
C GLN A 118 2.94 9.78 16.33
N ALA A 119 2.44 11.02 16.15
CA ALA A 119 2.64 11.76 14.91
C ALA A 119 4.12 12.01 14.56
N ASP A 120 4.98 12.13 15.59
CA ASP A 120 6.42 12.39 15.43
C ASP A 120 7.23 11.08 15.20
N TRP A 121 6.61 9.92 15.34
CA TRP A 121 7.26 8.60 15.20
C TRP A 121 6.79 7.88 13.93
N LYS A 122 6.83 8.60 12.82
CA LYS A 122 6.51 8.03 11.52
C LYS A 122 7.44 6.86 11.20
N PRO A 123 6.90 5.71 10.72
CA PRO A 123 7.71 4.59 10.27
C PRO A 123 8.75 5.01 9.20
N GLY A 124 10.02 4.67 9.43
CA GLY A 124 11.13 5.03 8.57
C GLY A 124 12.49 4.77 9.22
N ILE A 125 13.54 5.29 8.63
CA ILE A 125 14.93 5.09 9.07
C ILE A 125 15.14 5.59 10.51
N GLU A 126 14.58 6.74 10.87
CA GLU A 126 14.72 7.33 12.20
C GLU A 126 13.98 6.55 13.30
N THR A 127 13.04 5.72 12.92
CA THR A 127 12.24 4.90 13.82
C THR A 127 12.46 3.39 13.63
N ALA A 128 13.63 3.01 13.10
CA ALA A 128 14.00 1.62 12.86
C ALA A 128 14.03 0.74 14.14
N SER A 129 14.04 1.34 15.33
CA SER A 129 13.87 0.62 16.60
C SER A 129 12.42 0.22 16.90
N LEU A 130 11.43 0.86 16.25
CA LEU A 130 10.01 0.63 16.44
C LEU A 130 9.39 -0.15 15.28
N TYR A 131 9.92 0.03 14.07
CA TYR A 131 9.37 -0.51 12.83
C TYR A 131 10.45 -1.12 11.95
N LYS A 132 10.07 -2.13 11.19
CA LYS A 132 10.85 -2.63 10.05
C LYS A 132 9.99 -2.58 8.78
N ILE A 133 10.61 -2.41 7.63
CA ILE A 133 9.95 -2.58 6.34
C ILE A 133 9.60 -4.07 6.18
N VAL A 134 8.39 -4.35 5.67
CA VAL A 134 8.02 -5.70 5.26
C VAL A 134 8.55 -5.92 3.85
N GLU A 135 9.51 -6.82 3.73
CA GLU A 135 10.12 -7.22 2.46
C GLU A 135 9.68 -8.65 2.13
N ALA A 136 9.56 -8.96 0.84
CA ALA A 136 9.26 -10.31 0.41
C ALA A 136 10.37 -11.26 0.88
N GLU A 137 9.97 -12.33 1.57
CA GLU A 137 10.88 -13.42 1.88
C GLU A 137 10.96 -14.32 0.66
N HIS A 138 12.14 -14.40 0.07
CA HIS A 138 12.40 -15.32 -1.01
C HIS A 138 12.84 -16.68 -0.44
N ALA A 139 12.19 -17.74 -0.90
CA ALA A 139 12.48 -19.10 -0.42
C ALA A 139 13.87 -19.60 -0.86
N GLY A 140 14.45 -18.95 -1.86
CA GLY A 140 15.70 -19.38 -2.47
C GLY A 140 15.53 -20.69 -3.25
N THR A 141 14.34 -20.92 -3.80
CA THR A 141 14.04 -22.00 -4.73
C THR A 141 14.23 -21.54 -6.17
N LEU A 142 14.21 -22.49 -7.12
CA LEU A 142 14.33 -22.13 -8.55
C LEU A 142 13.18 -21.20 -9.01
N ASP A 143 11.97 -21.41 -8.48
CA ASP A 143 10.77 -20.63 -8.82
C ASP A 143 10.67 -19.31 -8.04
N ASP A 144 11.41 -19.18 -6.94
CA ASP A 144 11.44 -18.00 -6.07
C ASP A 144 12.89 -17.76 -5.59
N PRO A 145 13.80 -17.36 -6.51
CA PRO A 145 15.20 -17.12 -6.19
C PRO A 145 15.37 -15.84 -5.34
N ILE A 146 16.41 -15.82 -4.52
CA ILE A 146 16.78 -14.66 -3.71
C ILE A 146 17.40 -13.60 -4.61
N PRO A 147 16.86 -12.36 -4.70
CA PRO A 147 17.51 -11.28 -5.40
C PRO A 147 18.88 -10.98 -4.79
N TYR A 148 19.94 -11.13 -5.57
CA TYR A 148 21.29 -10.90 -5.08
C TYR A 148 21.66 -9.42 -5.06
N VAL A 149 22.17 -8.98 -3.94
CA VAL A 149 22.83 -7.67 -3.77
C VAL A 149 24.27 -7.90 -3.36
N GLN A 150 25.20 -7.16 -3.97
CA GLN A 150 26.64 -7.23 -3.63
C GLN A 150 26.84 -7.04 -2.12
N GLY A 151 27.68 -7.88 -1.52
CA GLY A 151 27.90 -7.89 -0.08
C GLY A 151 27.04 -8.89 0.69
N MET A 152 26.11 -9.61 0.05
CA MET A 152 25.34 -10.68 0.68
C MET A 152 26.21 -11.93 0.87
N ALA A 153 26.02 -12.63 2.00
CA ALA A 153 26.52 -13.98 2.21
C ALA A 153 25.62 -15.00 1.50
N PHE A 154 26.17 -16.18 1.20
CA PHE A 154 25.48 -17.23 0.47
C PHE A 154 25.15 -18.41 1.35
N GLU A 155 24.01 -19.04 1.09
CA GLU A 155 23.59 -20.31 1.67
C GLU A 155 23.57 -21.38 0.58
N LYS A 156 24.28 -22.49 0.82
CA LYS A 156 24.33 -23.59 -0.12
C LYS A 156 22.94 -24.17 -0.42
N ASP A 157 22.74 -24.62 -1.66
CA ASP A 157 21.50 -25.19 -2.18
C ASP A 157 20.34 -24.18 -2.33
N LYS A 158 20.63 -22.87 -2.14
CA LYS A 158 19.71 -21.77 -2.47
C LYS A 158 19.99 -21.24 -3.87
N TYR A 159 18.91 -20.71 -4.50
CA TYR A 159 18.98 -20.04 -5.78
C TYR A 159 19.01 -18.53 -5.56
N TYR A 160 19.87 -17.86 -6.31
CA TYR A 160 20.03 -16.40 -6.32
C TYR A 160 19.80 -15.89 -7.73
N GLU A 161 19.18 -14.70 -7.85
CA GLU A 161 18.93 -14.05 -9.15
C GLU A 161 19.69 -12.73 -9.21
N GLN A 162 20.34 -12.50 -10.35
CA GLN A 162 20.95 -11.21 -10.67
C GLN A 162 20.83 -10.93 -12.17
N TYR A 163 20.31 -9.76 -12.52
CA TYR A 163 20.12 -9.31 -13.91
C TYR A 163 19.31 -10.28 -14.79
N GLY A 164 18.32 -10.96 -14.22
CA GLY A 164 17.49 -11.93 -14.94
C GLY A 164 18.13 -13.31 -15.13
N VAL A 165 19.29 -13.56 -14.53
CA VAL A 165 19.97 -14.85 -14.56
C VAL A 165 19.91 -15.51 -13.19
N ILE A 166 19.54 -16.79 -13.15
CA ILE A 166 19.43 -17.57 -11.91
C ILE A 166 20.70 -18.40 -11.71
N TYR A 167 21.18 -18.41 -10.47
CA TYR A 167 22.38 -19.14 -10.03
C TYR A 167 22.05 -20.03 -8.84
N LEU A 168 22.50 -21.30 -8.89
CA LEU A 168 22.48 -22.20 -7.75
C LEU A 168 23.74 -21.98 -6.90
N CYS A 169 23.57 -21.73 -5.61
CA CYS A 169 24.69 -21.65 -4.68
C CYS A 169 25.23 -23.05 -4.33
N ILE A 170 26.50 -23.25 -4.54
CA ILE A 170 27.19 -24.54 -4.29
C ILE A 170 28.05 -24.51 -3.01
N LEU A 171 28.24 -23.35 -2.40
CA LEU A 171 29.06 -23.17 -1.21
C LEU A 171 28.48 -22.11 -0.27
N THR A 172 28.18 -22.46 1.00
CA THR A 172 27.83 -21.51 2.03
C THR A 172 29.01 -20.61 2.39
N THR A 173 28.73 -19.29 2.50
CA THR A 173 29.74 -18.31 2.91
C THR A 173 29.30 -17.57 4.17
N VAL A 174 30.26 -17.17 5.01
CA VAL A 174 29.97 -16.38 6.23
C VAL A 174 30.02 -14.87 5.96
N THR A 175 30.78 -14.48 4.94
CA THR A 175 30.96 -13.09 4.50
C THR A 175 30.44 -12.93 3.09
N GLY A 176 29.91 -11.74 2.80
CA GLY A 176 29.48 -11.40 1.45
C GLY A 176 30.64 -11.02 0.53
N TYR A 177 30.35 -11.02 -0.77
CA TYR A 177 31.30 -10.68 -1.82
C TYR A 177 30.85 -9.42 -2.56
N PRO A 178 31.78 -8.51 -2.90
CA PRO A 178 31.44 -7.28 -3.64
C PRO A 178 31.32 -7.50 -5.16
N ASN A 179 31.38 -8.73 -5.62
CA ASN A 179 31.40 -9.12 -7.03
C ASN A 179 30.00 -9.49 -7.53
N ASP A 180 29.76 -9.41 -8.83
CA ASP A 180 28.58 -9.97 -9.46
C ASP A 180 28.61 -11.52 -9.44
N LEU A 181 27.43 -12.16 -9.47
CA LEU A 181 27.32 -13.63 -9.40
C LEU A 181 28.08 -14.35 -10.51
N LYS A 182 28.08 -13.79 -11.73
CA LYS A 182 28.83 -14.32 -12.88
C LYS A 182 30.34 -14.44 -12.63
N ASP A 183 30.87 -13.63 -11.72
CA ASP A 183 32.29 -13.53 -11.39
C ASP A 183 32.68 -14.41 -10.16
N LEU A 184 31.71 -15.20 -9.64
CA LEU A 184 31.85 -16.07 -8.47
C LEU A 184 31.66 -17.57 -8.79
N PRO A 185 32.31 -18.14 -9.82
CA PRO A 185 32.04 -19.51 -10.28
C PRO A 185 32.40 -20.60 -9.25
N THR A 186 33.15 -20.27 -8.21
CA THR A 186 33.48 -21.17 -7.11
C THR A 186 32.40 -21.22 -6.02
N ILE A 187 31.45 -20.29 -6.03
CA ILE A 187 30.40 -20.14 -5.03
C ILE A 187 29.04 -20.42 -5.65
N VAL A 188 28.80 -19.96 -6.88
CA VAL A 188 27.55 -20.14 -7.58
C VAL A 188 27.75 -20.74 -8.97
N GLN A 189 26.72 -21.44 -9.45
CA GLN A 189 26.68 -22.04 -10.77
C GLN A 189 25.43 -21.52 -11.50
N GLU A 190 25.62 -20.98 -12.72
CA GLU A 190 24.52 -20.52 -13.56
C GLU A 190 23.59 -21.68 -13.93
N VAL A 191 22.28 -21.46 -13.75
CA VAL A 191 21.23 -22.40 -14.14
C VAL A 191 20.82 -22.08 -15.57
N LYS A 192 21.17 -22.96 -16.50
CA LYS A 192 20.70 -22.85 -17.89
C LYS A 192 19.28 -23.38 -18.00
N GLN A 193 18.36 -22.51 -18.36
CA GLN A 193 16.99 -22.87 -18.72
C GLN A 193 16.92 -23.35 -20.18
#